data_2aa7dfc8354c1e3a9b736396914bf039
#
_entry.id   2aa7dfc8354c1e3a9b736396914bf039
#
_cell.length_a   1.000
_cell.length_b   1.000
_cell.length_c   1.000
_cell.angle_alpha   90.00
_cell.angle_beta   90.00
_cell.angle_gamma   90.00
#
_symmetry.space_group_name_H-M   'P 1'
#
loop_
_entity.id
_entity.type
_entity.pdbx_description
1 polymer ?
#
loop_
_entity_poly.entity_id
_entity_poly.type
_entity_poly.pdbx_seq_one_letter_code
_entity_poly.pdbx_strand_id
1 'polypeptide(L)'
;MKLNLALDGLLQSRKDYGPMLEFLKGRVLKDFSSRKESVALLVGDDRIEMSLGKLLLNMFLLASFVESPIKVTKDMLYQKDSISQDDLQAYFDMIIDTYKAYDTHVDYDAIRESIAFSLNQMSDISGRLNVLAGISISFQDFVRLSVEDKKIHDLFYHKIKYGMSFTEIEKEFADCGKKLLNYFKEREDSELHPFVMTGTGINSKQLTQCISFVGLKPDLDGTVIPVAINDNYLVGLSNLENYFINCKGTRKALYTNHKMTRKSGYLTRKLSLCNLDNYVDNDLDDCGTT
;
A
#
# COMPACT_ATOMS: atom_id res chain seq x y z
N MET A 1 -6.58 -3.61 28.44
CA MET A 1 -7.50 -4.76 28.61
C MET A 1 -6.85 -5.96 27.93
N LYS A 2 -6.48 -7.01 28.67
CA LYS A 2 -5.89 -8.20 28.03
C LYS A 2 -7.05 -9.05 27.51
N LEU A 3 -7.34 -8.99 26.21
CA LEU A 3 -8.24 -9.94 25.59
C LEU A 3 -7.47 -11.24 25.34
N ASN A 4 -7.81 -12.30 26.06
CA ASN A 4 -7.37 -13.64 25.72
C ASN A 4 -8.38 -14.22 24.76
N LEU A 5 -8.01 -14.37 23.52
CA LEU A 5 -8.85 -14.94 22.45
C LEU A 5 -8.29 -16.30 22.08
N ALA A 6 -9.11 -17.34 22.16
CA ALA A 6 -8.78 -18.66 21.64
C ALA A 6 -9.16 -18.70 20.16
N LEU A 7 -8.18 -18.79 19.27
CA LEU A 7 -8.39 -18.77 17.83
C LEU A 7 -9.09 -20.05 17.33
N ASP A 8 -8.81 -21.19 17.97
CA ASP A 8 -9.36 -22.49 17.56
C ASP A 8 -10.90 -22.56 17.64
N GLY A 9 -11.54 -21.80 18.54
CA GLY A 9 -12.99 -21.70 18.63
C GLY A 9 -13.61 -20.68 17.69
N LEU A 10 -12.83 -19.65 17.29
CA LEU A 10 -13.34 -18.53 16.50
C LEU A 10 -13.37 -18.83 15.00
N LEU A 11 -12.49 -19.71 14.52
CA LEU A 11 -12.34 -20.00 13.10
C LEU A 11 -13.17 -21.21 12.63
N GLN A 12 -13.68 -22.02 13.55
CA GLN A 12 -14.49 -23.19 13.21
C GLN A 12 -15.97 -22.88 12.91
N SER A 13 -16.42 -21.67 13.18
CA SER A 13 -17.83 -21.30 13.00
C SER A 13 -17.99 -19.88 12.48
N ARG A 14 -18.64 -19.71 11.32
CA ARG A 14 -19.03 -18.36 10.82
C ARG A 14 -19.91 -17.61 11.81
N LYS A 15 -20.64 -18.31 12.68
CA LYS A 15 -21.50 -17.68 13.71
C LYS A 15 -20.69 -16.89 14.72
N ASP A 16 -19.50 -17.37 15.07
CA ASP A 16 -18.66 -16.71 16.09
C ASP A 16 -17.64 -15.75 15.43
N TYR A 17 -17.18 -16.09 14.24
CA TYR A 17 -16.22 -15.28 13.48
C TYR A 17 -16.77 -13.90 13.10
N GLY A 18 -17.96 -13.85 12.52
CA GLY A 18 -18.58 -12.60 12.06
C GLY A 18 -18.77 -11.56 13.17
N PRO A 19 -19.42 -11.90 14.32
CA PRO A 19 -19.57 -11.01 15.45
C PRO A 19 -18.24 -10.51 16.03
N MET A 20 -17.22 -11.37 16.12
CA MET A 20 -15.90 -10.96 16.59
C MET A 20 -15.22 -9.99 15.63
N LEU A 21 -15.28 -10.29 14.33
CA LEU A 21 -14.73 -9.41 13.30
C LEU A 21 -15.39 -8.02 13.33
N GLU A 22 -16.71 -7.95 13.45
CA GLU A 22 -17.45 -6.69 13.55
C GLU A 22 -17.14 -5.94 14.86
N PHE A 23 -16.95 -6.65 15.96
CA PHE A 23 -16.50 -6.04 17.21
C PHE A 23 -15.11 -5.40 17.07
N LEU A 24 -14.14 -6.11 16.47
CA LEU A 24 -12.78 -5.60 16.25
C LEU A 24 -12.77 -4.40 15.29
N LYS A 25 -13.52 -4.51 14.17
CA LYS A 25 -13.71 -3.38 13.23
C LYS A 25 -14.31 -2.18 13.95
N GLY A 26 -15.40 -2.36 14.68
CA GLY A 26 -16.09 -1.29 15.39
C GLY A 26 -15.21 -0.60 16.42
N ARG A 27 -14.35 -1.35 17.12
CA ARG A 27 -13.39 -0.79 18.08
C ARG A 27 -12.35 0.11 17.41
N VAL A 28 -11.73 -0.38 16.32
CA VAL A 28 -10.71 0.39 15.55
C VAL A 28 -11.33 1.59 14.85
N LEU A 29 -12.55 1.47 14.34
CA LEU A 29 -13.27 2.58 13.70
C LEU A 29 -13.71 3.65 14.70
N LYS A 30 -14.05 3.26 15.93
CA LYS A 30 -14.43 4.22 16.98
C LYS A 30 -13.24 5.03 17.51
N ASP A 31 -12.11 4.36 17.67
CA ASP A 31 -10.85 4.98 18.11
C ASP A 31 -9.67 4.34 17.38
N PHE A 32 -9.16 5.07 16.40
CA PHE A 32 -8.04 4.58 15.56
C PHE A 32 -6.76 4.31 16.37
N SER A 33 -6.57 4.99 17.50
CA SER A 33 -5.42 4.75 18.40
C SER A 33 -5.45 3.37 19.04
N SER A 34 -6.64 2.78 19.20
CA SER A 34 -6.84 1.45 19.79
C SER A 34 -6.12 0.34 19.02
N ARG A 35 -5.76 0.55 17.72
CA ARG A 35 -5.00 -0.41 16.92
C ARG A 35 -3.66 -0.79 17.55
N LYS A 36 -3.09 0.09 18.38
CA LYS A 36 -1.81 -0.14 19.09
C LYS A 36 -1.97 -0.92 20.40
N GLU A 37 -3.21 -1.16 20.88
CA GLU A 37 -3.44 -1.93 22.10
C GLU A 37 -2.90 -3.35 21.95
N SER A 38 -2.19 -3.83 22.99
CA SER A 38 -1.67 -5.20 23.02
C SER A 38 -2.79 -6.19 23.36
N VAL A 39 -2.86 -7.24 22.56
CA VAL A 39 -3.83 -8.34 22.69
C VAL A 39 -3.05 -9.65 22.72
N ALA A 40 -3.44 -10.58 23.60
CA ALA A 40 -2.92 -11.94 23.62
C ALA A 40 -3.88 -12.87 22.87
N LEU A 41 -3.36 -13.56 21.86
CA LEU A 41 -4.05 -14.58 21.07
C LEU A 41 -3.54 -15.95 21.50
N LEU A 42 -4.45 -16.88 21.73
CA LEU A 42 -4.14 -18.30 21.99
C LEU A 42 -4.37 -19.07 20.68
N VAL A 43 -3.34 -19.77 20.22
CA VAL A 43 -3.39 -20.64 19.04
C VAL A 43 -2.92 -22.02 19.48
N GLY A 44 -3.83 -22.93 19.73
CA GLY A 44 -3.53 -24.17 20.44
C GLY A 44 -2.95 -23.88 21.84
N ASP A 45 -1.76 -24.40 22.11
CA ASP A 45 -1.03 -24.17 23.37
C ASP A 45 -0.13 -22.92 23.35
N ASP A 46 0.04 -22.30 22.19
CA ASP A 46 0.90 -21.12 22.01
C ASP A 46 0.14 -19.82 22.34
N ARG A 47 0.79 -18.98 23.14
CA ARG A 47 0.31 -17.61 23.42
C ARG A 47 1.13 -16.61 22.61
N ILE A 48 0.47 -15.86 21.74
CA ILE A 48 1.07 -14.86 20.87
C ILE A 48 0.56 -13.48 21.25
N GLU A 49 1.47 -12.55 21.54
CA GLU A 49 1.12 -11.16 21.79
C GLU A 49 1.25 -10.34 20.52
N MET A 50 0.22 -9.60 20.17
CA MET A 50 0.19 -8.73 19.00
C MET A 50 -0.67 -7.49 19.25
N SER A 51 -0.55 -6.49 18.37
CA SER A 51 -1.44 -5.32 18.43
C SER A 51 -2.85 -5.68 17.94
N LEU A 52 -3.86 -4.93 18.39
CA LEU A 52 -5.25 -5.10 17.97
C LEU A 52 -5.38 -4.93 16.43
N GLY A 53 -4.63 -3.99 15.84
CA GLY A 53 -4.61 -3.80 14.37
C GLY A 53 -4.05 -5.01 13.64
N LYS A 54 -2.98 -5.63 14.16
CA LYS A 54 -2.41 -6.86 13.60
C LYS A 54 -3.36 -8.05 13.77
N LEU A 55 -4.05 -8.13 14.90
CA LEU A 55 -5.10 -9.15 15.11
C LEU A 55 -6.22 -8.99 14.08
N LEU A 56 -6.71 -7.76 13.87
CA LEU A 56 -7.75 -7.48 12.89
C LEU A 56 -7.29 -7.86 11.46
N LEU A 57 -6.05 -7.54 11.09
CA LEU A 57 -5.47 -7.99 9.81
C LEU A 57 -5.45 -9.52 9.69
N ASN A 58 -4.97 -10.21 10.72
CA ASN A 58 -4.96 -11.67 10.73
C ASN A 58 -6.37 -12.26 10.63
N MET A 59 -7.37 -11.67 11.27
CA MET A 59 -8.75 -12.10 11.14
C MET A 59 -9.25 -11.98 9.68
N PHE A 60 -8.90 -10.91 8.96
CA PHE A 60 -9.23 -10.82 7.54
C PHE A 60 -8.54 -11.91 6.71
N LEU A 61 -7.24 -12.10 6.91
CA LEU A 61 -6.46 -13.06 6.15
C LEU A 61 -6.92 -14.50 6.41
N LEU A 62 -7.24 -14.82 7.67
CA LEU A 62 -7.70 -16.15 8.08
C LEU A 62 -9.18 -16.42 7.74
N ALA A 63 -9.93 -15.44 7.27
CA ALA A 63 -11.33 -15.64 6.84
C ALA A 63 -11.46 -16.72 5.75
N SER A 64 -10.41 -16.96 4.95
CA SER A 64 -10.37 -18.03 3.97
C SER A 64 -10.36 -19.45 4.56
N PHE A 65 -10.06 -19.59 5.84
CA PHE A 65 -10.09 -20.89 6.55
C PHE A 65 -11.35 -21.09 7.41
N VAL A 66 -12.24 -20.10 7.47
CA VAL A 66 -13.52 -20.23 8.18
C VAL A 66 -14.36 -21.34 7.54
N GLU A 67 -14.84 -22.28 8.34
CA GLU A 67 -15.53 -23.51 7.91
C GLU A 67 -14.64 -24.53 7.15
N SER A 68 -13.33 -24.28 7.10
CA SER A 68 -12.38 -25.24 6.56
C SER A 68 -12.05 -26.31 7.62
N PRO A 69 -11.83 -27.58 7.22
CA PRO A 69 -11.32 -28.60 8.13
C PRO A 69 -9.84 -28.38 8.51
N ILE A 70 -9.17 -27.42 7.89
CA ILE A 70 -7.76 -27.11 8.12
C ILE A 70 -7.62 -26.38 9.46
N LYS A 71 -6.81 -26.95 10.35
CA LYS A 71 -6.51 -26.34 11.64
C LYS A 71 -5.51 -25.21 11.47
N VAL A 72 -5.88 -24.02 11.94
CA VAL A 72 -5.00 -22.86 11.88
C VAL A 72 -3.85 -23.02 12.86
N THR A 73 -2.62 -22.84 12.37
CA THR A 73 -1.38 -22.87 13.14
C THR A 73 -0.78 -21.47 13.28
N LYS A 74 0.18 -21.32 14.20
CA LYS A 74 0.87 -20.04 14.40
C LYS A 74 1.64 -19.57 13.16
N ASP A 75 2.09 -20.50 12.32
CA ASP A 75 2.86 -20.20 11.12
C ASP A 75 2.00 -19.58 10.01
N MET A 76 0.67 -19.75 10.10
CA MET A 76 -0.31 -19.10 9.22
C MET A 76 -0.59 -17.64 9.63
N LEU A 77 -0.15 -17.20 10.81
CA LEU A 77 -0.35 -15.84 11.26
C LEU A 77 0.65 -14.90 10.60
N TYR A 78 0.15 -13.81 10.05
CA TYR A 78 0.97 -12.75 9.49
C TYR A 78 1.66 -11.96 10.62
N GLN A 79 3.01 -11.96 10.65
CA GLN A 79 3.80 -11.43 11.74
C GLN A 79 4.41 -10.05 11.47
N LYS A 80 4.58 -9.66 10.19
CA LYS A 80 5.17 -8.37 9.84
C LYS A 80 4.29 -7.20 10.28
N ASP A 81 4.88 -6.04 10.47
CA ASP A 81 4.15 -4.81 10.88
C ASP A 81 3.51 -4.07 9.70
N SER A 82 3.86 -4.43 8.48
CA SER A 82 3.29 -3.91 7.25
C SER A 82 2.94 -5.04 6.30
N ILE A 83 1.97 -4.82 5.43
CA ILE A 83 1.61 -5.74 4.36
C ILE A 83 1.73 -5.01 3.02
N SER A 84 2.59 -5.52 2.14
CA SER A 84 2.71 -5.07 0.75
C SER A 84 1.83 -5.92 -0.16
N GLN A 85 1.70 -5.52 -1.42
CA GLN A 85 1.00 -6.34 -2.43
C GLN A 85 1.68 -7.69 -2.62
N ASP A 86 3.02 -7.72 -2.64
CA ASP A 86 3.80 -8.95 -2.78
C ASP A 86 3.63 -9.87 -1.55
N ASP A 87 3.59 -9.30 -0.33
CA ASP A 87 3.31 -10.06 0.88
C ASP A 87 1.92 -10.68 0.87
N LEU A 88 0.92 -9.93 0.38
CA LEU A 88 -0.45 -10.42 0.26
C LEU A 88 -0.54 -11.57 -0.76
N GLN A 89 0.12 -11.43 -1.91
CA GLN A 89 0.22 -12.48 -2.91
C GLN A 89 0.86 -13.74 -2.31
N ALA A 90 2.02 -13.61 -1.68
CA ALA A 90 2.71 -14.74 -1.04
C ALA A 90 1.87 -15.41 0.05
N TYR A 91 1.05 -14.62 0.78
CA TYR A 91 0.15 -15.18 1.78
C TYR A 91 -0.96 -16.02 1.14
N PHE A 92 -1.57 -15.57 0.06
CA PHE A 92 -2.60 -16.35 -0.65
C PHE A 92 -2.03 -17.57 -1.36
N ASP A 93 -0.81 -17.49 -1.88
CA ASP A 93 -0.11 -18.66 -2.42
C ASP A 93 0.11 -19.72 -1.32
N MET A 94 0.52 -19.30 -0.12
CA MET A 94 0.63 -20.19 1.05
C MET A 94 -0.73 -20.83 1.40
N ILE A 95 -1.84 -20.09 1.35
CA ILE A 95 -3.18 -20.64 1.58
C ILE A 95 -3.49 -21.75 0.57
N ILE A 96 -3.29 -21.48 -0.71
CA ILE A 96 -3.54 -22.43 -1.80
C ILE A 96 -2.70 -23.71 -1.61
N ASP A 97 -1.42 -23.55 -1.27
CA ASP A 97 -0.52 -24.68 -1.05
C ASP A 97 -0.91 -25.49 0.20
N THR A 98 -1.41 -24.82 1.24
CA THR A 98 -1.95 -25.50 2.43
C THR A 98 -3.16 -26.35 2.10
N TYR A 99 -4.10 -25.85 1.28
CA TYR A 99 -5.25 -26.62 0.83
C TYR A 99 -4.84 -27.82 -0.03
N LYS A 100 -3.89 -27.65 -0.97
CA LYS A 100 -3.35 -28.74 -1.79
C LYS A 100 -2.69 -29.83 -0.96
N ALA A 101 -2.01 -29.47 0.12
CA ALA A 101 -1.37 -30.42 1.03
C ALA A 101 -2.38 -31.19 1.89
N TYR A 102 -3.53 -30.56 2.19
CA TYR A 102 -4.60 -31.16 2.98
C TYR A 102 -5.47 -32.13 2.16
N ASP A 103 -5.83 -31.77 0.93
CA ASP A 103 -6.68 -32.57 0.05
C ASP A 103 -6.12 -32.58 -1.39
N THR A 104 -6.10 -33.77 -2.02
CA THR A 104 -5.69 -33.93 -3.41
C THR A 104 -6.77 -33.50 -4.41
N HIS A 105 -8.04 -33.41 -3.98
CA HIS A 105 -9.19 -32.97 -4.79
C HIS A 105 -9.63 -31.57 -4.32
N VAL A 106 -8.78 -30.58 -4.59
CA VAL A 106 -9.00 -29.21 -4.17
C VAL A 106 -10.12 -28.56 -5.00
N ASP A 107 -11.15 -28.05 -4.32
CA ASP A 107 -12.15 -27.17 -4.93
C ASP A 107 -11.58 -25.74 -5.03
N TYR A 108 -11.00 -25.42 -6.19
CA TYR A 108 -10.43 -24.11 -6.45
C TYR A 108 -11.46 -22.97 -6.45
N ASP A 109 -12.73 -23.26 -6.76
CA ASP A 109 -13.78 -22.25 -6.75
C ASP A 109 -14.13 -21.85 -5.31
N ALA A 110 -14.23 -22.83 -4.41
CA ALA A 110 -14.42 -22.55 -2.98
C ALA A 110 -13.27 -21.76 -2.38
N ILE A 111 -12.01 -22.07 -2.75
CA ILE A 111 -10.84 -21.30 -2.30
C ILE A 111 -10.91 -19.86 -2.85
N ARG A 112 -11.21 -19.69 -4.13
CA ARG A 112 -11.35 -18.38 -4.77
C ARG A 112 -12.42 -17.53 -4.09
N GLU A 113 -13.58 -18.10 -3.76
CA GLU A 113 -14.63 -17.42 -3.03
C GLU A 113 -14.19 -17.00 -1.62
N SER A 114 -13.47 -17.87 -0.91
CA SER A 114 -12.96 -17.59 0.42
C SER A 114 -11.90 -16.47 0.41
N ILE A 115 -11.00 -16.46 -0.56
CA ILE A 115 -10.02 -15.36 -0.76
C ILE A 115 -10.75 -14.07 -1.14
N ALA A 116 -11.73 -14.12 -2.03
CA ALA A 116 -12.52 -12.96 -2.42
C ALA A 116 -13.27 -12.37 -1.22
N PHE A 117 -13.83 -13.22 -0.35
CA PHE A 117 -14.44 -12.77 0.91
C PHE A 117 -13.43 -12.03 1.81
N SER A 118 -12.22 -12.58 2.01
CA SER A 118 -11.16 -11.94 2.78
C SER A 118 -10.79 -10.55 2.22
N LEU A 119 -10.59 -10.47 0.90
CA LEU A 119 -10.26 -9.21 0.21
C LEU A 119 -11.37 -8.16 0.33
N ASN A 120 -12.64 -8.58 0.23
CA ASN A 120 -13.78 -7.68 0.39
C ASN A 120 -13.86 -7.11 1.81
N GLN A 121 -13.59 -7.93 2.84
CA GLN A 121 -13.54 -7.46 4.22
C GLN A 121 -12.41 -6.46 4.45
N MET A 122 -11.23 -6.72 3.88
CA MET A 122 -10.08 -5.79 3.94
C MET A 122 -10.39 -4.47 3.23
N SER A 123 -11.05 -4.52 2.06
CA SER A 123 -11.43 -3.33 1.29
C SER A 123 -12.45 -2.47 2.03
N ASP A 124 -13.47 -3.09 2.64
CA ASP A 124 -14.49 -2.37 3.42
C ASP A 124 -13.86 -1.60 4.59
N ILE A 125 -13.04 -2.26 5.41
CA ILE A 125 -12.39 -1.59 6.55
C ILE A 125 -11.39 -0.53 6.09
N SER A 126 -10.62 -0.81 5.01
CA SER A 126 -9.67 0.17 4.46
C SER A 126 -10.37 1.44 4.00
N GLY A 127 -11.50 1.33 3.29
CA GLY A 127 -12.30 2.48 2.89
C GLY A 127 -12.79 3.32 4.07
N ARG A 128 -13.21 2.68 5.15
CA ARG A 128 -13.65 3.37 6.38
C ARG A 128 -12.50 4.00 7.17
N LEU A 129 -11.36 3.31 7.26
CA LEU A 129 -10.17 3.81 7.96
C LEU A 129 -9.53 4.99 7.25
N ASN A 130 -9.61 5.06 5.92
CA ASN A 130 -9.09 6.20 5.16
C ASN A 130 -9.76 7.54 5.53
N VAL A 131 -10.97 7.51 6.06
CA VAL A 131 -11.65 8.71 6.58
C VAL A 131 -11.09 9.14 7.95
N LEU A 132 -10.61 8.18 8.74
CA LEU A 132 -10.12 8.42 10.10
C LEU A 132 -8.62 8.67 10.16
N ALA A 133 -7.87 8.07 9.24
CA ALA A 133 -6.43 8.26 9.14
C ALA A 133 -6.14 9.40 8.16
N GLY A 134 -5.48 10.44 8.64
CA GLY A 134 -4.92 11.47 7.75
C GLY A 134 -3.98 10.81 6.74
N ILE A 135 -4.17 11.09 5.46
CA ILE A 135 -3.37 10.56 4.34
C ILE A 135 -2.49 11.63 3.69
N SER A 136 -2.33 12.76 4.37
CA SER A 136 -1.62 13.92 3.87
C SER A 136 -0.76 14.55 4.97
N ILE A 137 0.17 15.40 4.56
CA ILE A 137 0.96 16.22 5.49
C ILE A 137 0.02 17.16 6.22
N SER A 138 0.02 17.11 7.55
CA SER A 138 -0.76 18.01 8.38
C SER A 138 -0.11 19.39 8.47
N PHE A 139 -0.91 20.41 8.85
CA PHE A 139 -0.35 21.73 9.12
C PHE A 139 0.68 21.69 10.25
N GLN A 140 0.50 20.83 11.23
CA GLN A 140 1.44 20.63 12.33
C GLN A 140 2.77 20.05 11.83
N ASP A 141 2.75 19.06 10.94
CA ASP A 141 3.95 18.54 10.29
C ASP A 141 4.66 19.65 9.49
N PHE A 142 3.90 20.46 8.76
CA PHE A 142 4.46 21.60 8.02
C PHE A 142 5.18 22.60 8.94
N VAL A 143 4.59 23.00 10.06
CA VAL A 143 5.22 23.91 11.04
C VAL A 143 6.49 23.30 11.62
N ARG A 144 6.45 22.02 11.98
CA ARG A 144 7.63 21.28 12.46
C ARG A 144 8.77 21.26 11.45
N LEU A 145 8.45 20.93 10.20
CA LEU A 145 9.43 20.86 9.11
C LEU A 145 10.05 22.23 8.80
N SER A 146 9.26 23.29 8.86
CA SER A 146 9.71 24.64 8.45
C SER A 146 10.35 25.45 9.56
N VAL A 147 10.00 25.21 10.84
CA VAL A 147 10.38 26.11 11.96
C VAL A 147 10.97 25.38 13.16
N GLU A 148 10.35 24.28 13.61
CA GLU A 148 10.64 23.72 14.95
C GLU A 148 11.82 22.77 14.97
N ASP A 149 12.01 21.95 13.95
CA ASP A 149 13.01 20.88 13.95
C ASP A 149 14.24 21.23 13.13
N LYS A 150 15.32 21.59 13.81
CA LYS A 150 16.60 21.94 13.17
C LYS A 150 17.19 20.81 12.33
N LYS A 151 16.94 19.55 12.67
CA LYS A 151 17.48 18.41 11.92
C LYS A 151 16.89 18.30 10.51
N ILE A 152 15.65 18.70 10.35
CA ILE A 152 14.94 18.63 9.08
C ILE A 152 14.90 19.98 8.36
N HIS A 153 15.09 21.09 9.11
CA HIS A 153 15.09 22.43 8.55
C HIS A 153 16.07 22.55 7.37
N ASP A 154 17.26 21.97 7.50
CA ASP A 154 18.27 22.00 6.44
C ASP A 154 17.82 21.20 5.19
N LEU A 155 16.99 20.18 5.35
CA LEU A 155 16.39 19.44 4.23
C LEU A 155 15.23 20.20 3.58
N PHE A 156 14.46 20.93 4.39
CA PHE A 156 13.33 21.72 3.91
C PHE A 156 13.78 22.94 3.10
N TYR A 157 14.88 23.58 3.52
CA TYR A 157 15.50 24.72 2.82
C TYR A 157 16.70 24.31 1.97
N HIS A 158 16.83 23.03 1.68
CA HIS A 158 17.92 22.51 0.87
C HIS A 158 17.94 23.16 -0.52
N LYS A 159 19.13 23.54 -0.96
CA LYS A 159 19.35 24.09 -2.30
C LYS A 159 20.52 23.40 -2.97
N ILE A 160 20.27 22.95 -4.19
CA ILE A 160 21.29 22.38 -5.07
C ILE A 160 22.32 23.45 -5.39
N LYS A 161 23.59 23.09 -5.31
CA LYS A 161 24.70 24.00 -5.66
C LYS A 161 24.76 24.16 -7.18
N TYR A 162 25.10 25.37 -7.61
CA TYR A 162 25.30 25.63 -9.03
C TYR A 162 26.50 24.83 -9.57
N GLY A 163 26.37 24.26 -10.76
CA GLY A 163 27.45 23.51 -11.43
C GLY A 163 27.52 22.02 -11.07
N MET A 164 26.60 21.47 -10.28
CA MET A 164 26.51 20.03 -10.05
C MET A 164 26.10 19.29 -11.33
N SER A 165 26.69 18.12 -11.54
CA SER A 165 26.30 17.21 -12.63
C SER A 165 24.93 16.57 -12.37
N PHE A 166 24.29 16.04 -13.39
CA PHE A 166 22.98 15.36 -13.25
C PHE A 166 23.03 14.18 -12.27
N THR A 167 24.11 13.41 -12.30
CA THR A 167 24.31 12.26 -11.39
C THR A 167 24.47 12.68 -9.94
N GLU A 168 25.14 13.80 -9.69
CA GLU A 168 25.27 14.36 -8.34
C GLU A 168 23.93 14.89 -7.82
N ILE A 169 23.14 15.56 -8.66
CA ILE A 169 21.81 16.06 -8.30
C ILE A 169 20.88 14.87 -7.96
N GLU A 170 20.88 13.81 -8.78
CA GLU A 170 20.08 12.61 -8.51
C GLU A 170 20.48 11.89 -7.23
N LYS A 171 21.79 11.80 -6.97
CA LYS A 171 22.32 11.25 -5.72
C LYS A 171 21.86 12.07 -4.51
N GLU A 172 21.96 13.38 -4.57
CA GLU A 172 21.54 14.27 -3.49
C GLU A 172 20.02 14.19 -3.26
N PHE A 173 19.25 14.10 -4.34
CA PHE A 173 17.81 13.86 -4.28
C PHE A 173 17.47 12.55 -3.55
N ALA A 174 18.16 11.46 -3.89
CA ALA A 174 17.97 10.16 -3.25
C ALA A 174 18.39 10.18 -1.76
N ASP A 175 19.48 10.87 -1.43
CA ASP A 175 19.97 10.99 -0.05
C ASP A 175 19.03 11.85 0.82
N CYS A 176 18.48 12.94 0.28
CA CYS A 176 17.43 13.70 0.94
C CYS A 176 16.18 12.85 1.19
N GLY A 177 15.78 12.05 0.21
CA GLY A 177 14.64 11.14 0.36
C GLY A 177 14.84 10.11 1.47
N LYS A 178 16.03 9.51 1.59
CA LYS A 178 16.36 8.60 2.68
C LYS A 178 16.34 9.28 4.04
N LYS A 179 16.90 10.48 4.15
CA LYS A 179 16.88 11.26 5.40
C LYS A 179 15.46 11.60 5.83
N LEU A 180 14.59 12.01 4.89
CA LEU A 180 13.18 12.29 5.15
C LEU A 180 12.42 11.03 5.61
N LEU A 181 12.62 9.90 4.95
CA LEU A 181 12.00 8.65 5.36
C LEU A 181 12.43 8.24 6.77
N ASN A 182 13.72 8.35 7.09
CA ASN A 182 14.23 8.02 8.43
C ASN A 182 13.67 8.97 9.49
N TYR A 183 13.57 10.27 9.19
CA TYR A 183 12.95 11.23 10.08
C TYR A 183 11.51 10.86 10.43
N PHE A 184 10.67 10.54 9.44
CA PHE A 184 9.28 10.17 9.70
C PHE A 184 9.12 8.77 10.32
N LYS A 185 10.11 7.87 10.16
CA LYS A 185 10.13 6.58 10.87
C LYS A 185 10.33 6.76 12.39
N GLU A 186 11.09 7.76 12.79
CA GLU A 186 11.34 8.07 14.21
C GLU A 186 10.22 8.88 14.86
N ARG A 187 9.30 9.43 14.08
CA ARG A 187 8.23 10.33 14.52
C ARG A 187 6.87 9.64 14.57
N GLU A 188 6.60 8.94 15.66
CA GLU A 188 5.31 8.26 15.88
C GLU A 188 4.11 9.22 16.01
N ASP A 189 4.37 10.48 16.32
CA ASP A 189 3.37 11.55 16.47
C ASP A 189 2.97 12.20 15.13
N SER A 190 3.68 11.91 14.05
CA SER A 190 3.34 12.36 12.70
C SER A 190 2.27 11.44 12.06
N GLU A 191 1.31 12.04 11.38
CA GLU A 191 0.32 11.31 10.59
C GLU A 191 0.95 10.54 9.41
N LEU A 192 2.15 10.96 8.95
CA LEU A 192 2.89 10.28 7.91
C LEU A 192 3.64 9.04 8.41
N HIS A 193 3.86 8.90 9.72
CA HIS A 193 4.60 7.77 10.29
C HIS A 193 4.05 6.39 9.87
N PRO A 194 2.74 6.10 9.97
CA PRO A 194 2.20 4.80 9.57
C PRO A 194 2.44 4.50 8.08
N PHE A 195 2.34 5.49 7.21
CA PHE A 195 2.54 5.33 5.77
C PHE A 195 4.01 5.08 5.40
N VAL A 196 4.92 5.77 6.10
CA VAL A 196 6.36 5.55 5.91
C VAL A 196 6.80 4.19 6.46
N MET A 197 6.25 3.76 7.60
CA MET A 197 6.55 2.45 8.19
C MET A 197 6.04 1.30 7.33
N THR A 198 4.87 1.44 6.72
CA THR A 198 4.27 0.42 5.86
C THR A 198 4.82 0.44 4.43
N GLY A 199 5.44 1.56 4.01
CA GLY A 199 5.89 1.76 2.63
C GLY A 199 4.74 1.89 1.62
N THR A 200 3.49 1.96 2.10
CA THR A 200 2.29 2.08 1.27
C THR A 200 1.79 3.52 1.26
N GLY A 201 1.33 3.99 0.10
CA GLY A 201 0.73 5.32 -0.04
C GLY A 201 1.73 6.48 -0.14
N ILE A 202 2.99 6.32 0.25
CA ILE A 202 4.02 7.35 0.12
C ILE A 202 5.16 6.87 -0.78
N ASN A 203 5.33 7.57 -1.91
CA ASN A 203 6.50 7.40 -2.75
C ASN A 203 7.61 8.34 -2.25
N SER A 204 8.79 7.77 -1.97
CA SER A 204 9.97 8.53 -1.51
C SER A 204 10.31 9.73 -2.41
N LYS A 205 10.20 9.57 -3.74
CA LYS A 205 10.45 10.65 -4.70
C LYS A 205 9.43 11.78 -4.55
N GLN A 206 8.16 11.46 -4.39
CA GLN A 206 7.10 12.46 -4.20
C GLN A 206 7.26 13.18 -2.87
N LEU A 207 7.61 12.46 -1.80
CA LEU A 207 7.88 13.05 -0.49
C LEU A 207 9.04 14.05 -0.56
N THR A 208 10.14 13.70 -1.25
CA THR A 208 11.29 14.59 -1.45
C THR A 208 10.89 15.83 -2.26
N GLN A 209 10.10 15.67 -3.33
CA GLN A 209 9.62 16.80 -4.12
C GLN A 209 8.67 17.72 -3.36
N CYS A 210 7.89 17.17 -2.47
CA CYS A 210 6.99 17.97 -1.62
C CYS A 210 7.76 18.76 -0.57
N ILE A 211 8.76 18.17 0.09
CA ILE A 211 9.36 18.73 1.30
C ILE A 211 10.70 19.38 1.04
N SER A 212 11.57 18.78 0.21
CA SER A 212 12.94 19.26 0.00
C SER A 212 13.07 20.07 -1.28
N PHE A 213 13.15 19.43 -2.42
CA PHE A 213 13.23 20.10 -3.72
C PHE A 213 12.69 19.22 -4.84
N VAL A 214 12.19 19.86 -5.91
CA VAL A 214 11.55 19.14 -7.03
C VAL A 214 12.58 18.41 -7.91
N GLY A 215 13.78 18.99 -8.08
CA GLY A 215 14.87 18.36 -8.82
C GLY A 215 14.76 18.49 -10.34
N LEU A 216 15.34 17.52 -11.04
CA LEU A 216 15.40 17.50 -12.50
C LEU A 216 14.06 17.09 -13.12
N LYS A 217 13.73 17.71 -14.27
CA LYS A 217 12.53 17.40 -15.06
C LYS A 217 12.90 17.03 -16.48
N PRO A 218 12.18 16.08 -17.11
CA PRO A 218 12.37 15.74 -18.51
C PRO A 218 11.72 16.79 -19.42
N ASP A 219 12.35 17.04 -20.57
CA ASP A 219 11.74 17.80 -21.67
C ASP A 219 10.83 16.90 -22.52
N LEU A 220 10.13 17.49 -23.49
CA LEU A 220 9.18 16.82 -24.36
C LEU A 220 9.82 15.71 -25.21
N ASP A 221 11.06 15.89 -25.65
CA ASP A 221 11.84 14.92 -26.43
C ASP A 221 12.41 13.76 -25.58
N GLY A 222 12.40 13.88 -24.25
CA GLY A 222 12.92 12.86 -23.33
C GLY A 222 14.28 13.20 -22.76
N THR A 223 14.92 14.25 -23.23
CA THR A 223 16.15 14.75 -22.61
C THR A 223 15.86 15.34 -21.23
N VAL A 224 16.88 15.44 -20.40
CA VAL A 224 16.75 16.08 -19.08
C VAL A 224 17.04 17.57 -19.23
N ILE A 225 16.14 18.41 -18.72
CA ILE A 225 16.35 19.86 -18.71
C ILE A 225 17.54 20.16 -17.78
N PRO A 226 18.57 20.91 -18.24
CA PRO A 226 19.83 21.07 -17.50
C PRO A 226 19.73 21.97 -16.27
N VAL A 227 18.54 22.39 -15.89
CA VAL A 227 18.28 23.22 -14.72
C VAL A 227 17.40 22.44 -13.77
N ALA A 228 17.88 22.25 -12.53
CA ALA A 228 17.11 21.61 -11.48
C ALA A 228 16.27 22.64 -10.73
N ILE A 229 15.04 22.26 -10.38
CA ILE A 229 14.14 23.08 -9.58
C ILE A 229 14.50 22.92 -8.12
N ASN A 230 14.97 23.99 -7.49
CA ASN A 230 15.36 24.04 -6.07
C ASN A 230 14.21 24.29 -5.11
N ASP A 231 13.04 24.65 -5.62
CA ASP A 231 11.83 24.82 -4.81
C ASP A 231 11.18 23.49 -4.50
N ASN A 232 10.33 23.47 -3.49
CA ASN A 232 9.50 22.32 -3.15
C ASN A 232 8.01 22.65 -3.33
N TYR A 233 7.15 21.61 -3.38
CA TYR A 233 5.72 21.83 -3.62
C TYR A 233 4.96 22.36 -2.41
N LEU A 234 5.47 22.20 -1.16
CA LEU A 234 4.82 22.75 0.02
C LEU A 234 4.91 24.27 0.09
N VAL A 235 6.07 24.83 -0.26
CA VAL A 235 6.26 26.29 -0.31
C VAL A 235 5.75 26.86 -1.64
N GLY A 236 5.80 26.06 -2.70
CA GLY A 236 5.45 26.46 -4.06
C GLY A 236 6.67 26.86 -4.88
N LEU A 237 6.46 27.11 -6.17
CA LEU A 237 7.51 27.48 -7.11
C LEU A 237 7.71 28.98 -7.07
N SER A 238 8.92 29.42 -6.69
CA SER A 238 9.21 30.81 -6.34
C SER A 238 9.41 31.71 -7.57
N ASN A 239 9.78 31.13 -8.74
CA ASN A 239 10.05 31.90 -9.95
C ASN A 239 9.41 31.31 -11.20
N LEU A 240 9.30 32.13 -12.24
CA LEU A 240 8.67 31.77 -13.51
C LEU A 240 9.44 30.67 -14.24
N GLU A 241 10.77 30.63 -14.12
CA GLU A 241 11.61 29.60 -14.74
C GLU A 241 11.29 28.20 -14.18
N ASN A 242 11.29 28.06 -12.83
CA ASN A 242 10.94 26.81 -12.15
C ASN A 242 9.52 26.35 -12.51
N TYR A 243 8.57 27.28 -12.55
CA TYR A 243 7.20 26.98 -12.98
C TYR A 243 7.16 26.48 -14.43
N PHE A 244 7.87 27.12 -15.34
CA PHE A 244 7.91 26.75 -16.76
C PHE A 244 8.53 25.36 -16.96
N ILE A 245 9.66 25.08 -16.28
CA ILE A 245 10.33 23.76 -16.31
C ILE A 245 9.39 22.68 -15.78
N ASN A 246 8.70 22.94 -14.67
CA ASN A 246 7.74 22.01 -14.11
C ASN A 246 6.56 21.73 -15.05
N CYS A 247 6.03 22.78 -15.69
CA CYS A 247 4.97 22.66 -16.69
C CYS A 247 5.39 21.83 -17.91
N LYS A 248 6.63 21.97 -18.41
CA LYS A 248 7.17 21.15 -19.50
C LYS A 248 7.19 19.67 -19.13
N GLY A 249 7.74 19.31 -17.95
CA GLY A 249 7.78 17.94 -17.46
C GLY A 249 6.39 17.33 -17.27
N THR A 250 5.45 18.09 -16.70
CA THR A 250 4.06 17.67 -16.54
C THR A 250 3.37 17.45 -17.88
N ARG A 251 3.56 18.35 -18.84
CA ARG A 251 3.00 18.23 -20.19
C ARG A 251 3.49 16.97 -20.89
N LYS A 252 4.79 16.64 -20.78
CA LYS A 252 5.33 15.39 -21.30
C LYS A 252 4.64 14.17 -20.70
N ALA A 253 4.52 14.11 -19.37
CA ALA A 253 3.88 13.00 -18.69
C ALA A 253 2.42 12.82 -19.12
N LEU A 254 1.65 13.91 -19.18
CA LEU A 254 0.27 13.92 -19.66
C LEU A 254 0.15 13.46 -21.11
N TYR A 255 0.99 13.99 -22.00
CA TYR A 255 0.98 13.60 -23.41
C TYR A 255 1.27 12.12 -23.60
N THR A 256 2.29 11.59 -22.92
CA THR A 256 2.68 10.18 -23.00
C THR A 256 1.56 9.28 -22.48
N ASN A 257 1.01 9.57 -21.29
CA ASN A 257 -0.07 8.79 -20.71
C ASN A 257 -1.33 8.81 -21.58
N HIS A 258 -1.74 10.00 -22.04
CA HIS A 258 -2.92 10.14 -22.90
C HIS A 258 -2.77 9.38 -24.24
N LYS A 259 -1.61 9.49 -24.88
CA LYS A 259 -1.32 8.79 -26.13
C LYS A 259 -1.33 7.27 -25.95
N MET A 260 -0.70 6.76 -24.88
CA MET A 260 -0.65 5.32 -24.58
C MET A 260 -2.02 4.76 -24.23
N THR A 261 -2.77 5.45 -23.39
CA THR A 261 -4.14 5.05 -23.01
C THR A 261 -5.05 4.99 -24.23
N ARG A 262 -4.96 5.99 -25.14
CA ARG A 262 -5.77 6.00 -26.38
C ARG A 262 -5.41 4.83 -27.29
N LYS A 263 -4.11 4.53 -27.47
CA LYS A 263 -3.66 3.40 -28.31
C LYS A 263 -4.11 2.06 -27.72
N SER A 264 -3.95 1.87 -26.40
CA SER A 264 -4.38 0.68 -25.70
C SER A 264 -5.89 0.50 -25.79
N GLY A 265 -6.69 1.54 -25.54
CA GLY A 265 -8.14 1.49 -25.65
C GLY A 265 -8.62 1.16 -27.08
N TYR A 266 -7.96 1.70 -28.10
CA TYR A 266 -8.28 1.37 -29.49
C TYR A 266 -7.96 -0.09 -29.83
N LEU A 267 -6.83 -0.61 -29.35
CA LEU A 267 -6.47 -2.02 -29.52
C LEU A 267 -7.48 -2.93 -28.81
N THR A 268 -7.81 -2.63 -27.56
CA THR A 268 -8.82 -3.37 -26.78
C THR A 268 -10.15 -3.42 -27.51
N ARG A 269 -10.62 -2.27 -28.04
CA ARG A 269 -11.85 -2.21 -28.83
C ARG A 269 -11.79 -3.11 -30.06
N LYS A 270 -10.67 -3.09 -30.82
CA LYS A 270 -10.50 -3.95 -31.99
C LYS A 270 -10.55 -5.44 -31.60
N LEU A 271 -9.81 -5.83 -30.56
CA LEU A 271 -9.80 -7.23 -30.09
C LEU A 271 -11.17 -7.67 -29.62
N SER A 272 -11.89 -6.82 -28.88
CA SER A 272 -13.26 -7.12 -28.44
C SER A 272 -14.20 -7.32 -29.61
N LEU A 273 -14.12 -6.45 -30.62
CA LEU A 273 -14.96 -6.59 -31.83
C LEU A 273 -14.63 -7.84 -32.64
N CYS A 274 -13.35 -8.21 -32.73
CA CYS A 274 -12.95 -9.47 -33.42
C CYS A 274 -13.38 -10.73 -32.67
N ASN A 275 -13.59 -10.63 -31.36
CA ASN A 275 -13.96 -11.77 -30.51
C ASN A 275 -15.44 -11.77 -30.08
N LEU A 276 -16.29 -10.95 -30.69
CA LEU A 276 -17.73 -10.88 -30.32
C LEU A 276 -18.44 -12.21 -30.46
N ASP A 277 -18.07 -12.98 -31.48
CA ASP A 277 -18.68 -14.29 -31.80
C ASP A 277 -17.96 -15.48 -31.13
N ASN A 278 -16.87 -15.21 -30.39
CA ASN A 278 -16.12 -16.24 -29.69
C ASN A 278 -16.62 -16.36 -28.24
N TYR A 279 -16.94 -17.58 -27.85
CA TYR A 279 -17.33 -17.89 -26.46
C TYR A 279 -16.53 -19.09 -25.96
N VAL A 280 -16.39 -19.17 -24.64
CA VAL A 280 -15.77 -20.32 -23.99
C VAL A 280 -16.85 -21.41 -23.81
N ASP A 281 -16.62 -22.58 -24.37
CA ASP A 281 -17.46 -23.75 -24.19
C ASP A 281 -16.84 -24.62 -23.09
N ASN A 282 -17.63 -24.96 -22.08
CA ASN A 282 -17.18 -25.82 -20.97
C ASN A 282 -17.25 -27.33 -21.31
N ASP A 283 -17.95 -27.68 -22.35
CA ASP A 283 -18.15 -29.07 -22.76
C ASP A 283 -17.10 -29.56 -23.78
N LEU A 284 -16.26 -28.68 -24.26
CA LEU A 284 -15.21 -28.98 -25.25
C LEU A 284 -13.83 -28.72 -24.66
N ASP A 285 -13.03 -29.76 -24.48
CA ASP A 285 -11.64 -29.66 -24.00
C ASP A 285 -10.68 -29.05 -25.04
N ASP A 286 -11.02 -29.21 -26.33
CA ASP A 286 -10.24 -28.72 -27.47
C ASP A 286 -11.16 -28.28 -28.62
N CYS A 287 -10.87 -27.12 -29.21
CA CYS A 287 -11.63 -26.63 -30.39
C CYS A 287 -11.30 -27.37 -31.67
N GLY A 288 -10.36 -28.31 -31.68
CA GLY A 288 -9.95 -29.12 -32.84
C GLY A 288 -9.16 -28.37 -33.94
N THR A 289 -8.69 -27.14 -33.64
CA THR A 289 -7.80 -26.41 -34.54
C THR A 289 -6.36 -26.82 -34.29
N THR A 290 -5.63 -27.23 -35.34
CA THR A 290 -4.20 -27.54 -35.29
C THR A 290 -3.34 -26.27 -35.47
#